data_a525e6fbbf18443b51938615d5342d67
#
_entry.id   a525e6fbbf18443b51938615d5342d67
#
_cell.length_a   1.000
_cell.length_b   1.000
_cell.length_c   1.000
_cell.angle_alpha   90.00
_cell.angle_beta   90.00
_cell.angle_gamma   90.00
#
_symmetry.space_group_name_H-M   'P 1'
#
loop_
_entity.id
_entity.type
_entity.pdbx_description
1 polymer ?
#
loop_
_entity_poly.entity_id
_entity_poly.type
_entity_poly.pdbx_seq_one_letter_code
_entity_poly.pdbx_strand_id
1 'polypeptide(L)' 'MKKTEWIVKAYTGYKTGWQEIKRFDNPADADNWLCSYVRENGYSITDFNIVRK' A
#
# COMPACT_ATOMS: atom_id res chain seq x y z
N MET A 1 1.97 13.72 -20.63
CA MET A 1 2.29 12.30 -20.44
C MET A 1 1.87 11.85 -19.06
N LYS A 2 1.16 10.75 -18.99
CA LYS A 2 0.67 10.25 -17.72
C LYS A 2 1.76 9.49 -16.97
N LYS A 3 1.83 9.74 -15.68
CA LYS A 3 2.75 9.06 -14.81
C LYS A 3 2.02 7.95 -14.09
N THR A 4 2.58 6.76 -14.11
CA THR A 4 2.01 5.63 -13.40
C THR A 4 2.28 5.78 -11.92
N GLU A 5 1.26 5.60 -11.11
CA GLU A 5 1.39 5.67 -9.67
C GLU A 5 1.03 4.34 -9.04
N TRP A 6 1.75 3.99 -8.00
CA TRP A 6 1.53 2.77 -7.25
C TRP A 6 1.07 3.14 -5.85
N ILE A 7 -0.16 2.79 -5.55
CA ILE A 7 -0.82 3.23 -4.32
C ILE A 7 -0.92 2.07 -3.35
N VAL A 8 -0.37 2.27 -2.16
CA VAL A 8 -0.47 1.27 -1.09
C VAL A 8 -1.73 1.58 -0.30
N LYS A 9 -2.62 0.60 -0.21
CA LYS A 9 -3.87 0.72 0.51
C LYS A 9 -3.91 -0.24 1.69
N ALA A 10 -4.53 0.18 2.76
CA ALA A 10 -4.71 -0.64 3.95
C ALA A 10 -6.21 -0.85 4.20
N TYR A 11 -6.56 -2.05 4.61
CA TYR A 11 -7.93 -2.34 5.00
C TYR A 11 -8.15 -1.90 6.43
N THR A 12 -9.02 -0.93 6.62
CA THR A 12 -9.24 -0.31 7.93
C THR A 12 -10.55 -0.73 8.58
N GLY A 13 -11.28 -1.63 7.96
CA GLY A 13 -12.53 -2.12 8.52
C GLY A 13 -13.64 -2.14 7.48
N TYR A 14 -14.69 -2.88 7.76
CA TYR A 14 -15.76 -3.02 6.78
C TYR A 14 -16.52 -1.71 6.54
N LYS A 15 -16.49 -0.78 7.49
CA LYS A 15 -17.16 0.51 7.32
C LYS A 15 -16.36 1.49 6.47
N THR A 16 -15.05 1.51 6.65
CA THR A 16 -14.18 2.43 5.93
C THR A 16 -13.50 1.78 4.74
N GLY A 17 -13.38 0.44 4.75
CA GLY A 17 -12.83 -0.30 3.65
C GLY A 17 -11.35 -0.04 3.43
N TRP A 18 -10.95 0.00 2.17
CA TRP A 18 -9.54 0.20 1.80
C TRP A 18 -9.24 1.69 1.69
N GLN A 19 -8.18 2.12 2.37
CA GLN A 19 -7.78 3.51 2.35
C GLN A 19 -6.34 3.64 1.89
N GLU A 20 -6.06 4.67 1.10
CA GLU A 20 -4.72 4.96 0.62
C GLU A 20 -3.87 5.47 1.77
N ILE A 21 -2.69 4.85 1.98
CA ILE A 21 -1.79 5.27 3.04
C ILE A 21 -0.47 5.80 2.49
N LYS A 22 -0.08 5.38 1.29
CA LYS A 22 1.18 5.83 0.70
C LYS A 22 1.10 5.69 -0.81
N ARG A 23 1.90 6.50 -1.51
CA ARG A 23 1.92 6.53 -2.97
C ARG A 23 3.36 6.57 -3.46
N PHE A 24 3.65 5.81 -4.51
CA PHE A 24 5.00 5.71 -5.06
C PHE A 24 4.98 5.84 -6.57
N ASP A 25 6.14 6.14 -7.14
CA ASP A 25 6.28 6.24 -8.60
C ASP A 25 6.64 4.91 -9.24
N ASN A 26 7.11 3.95 -8.46
CA ASN A 26 7.46 2.65 -9.02
C ASN A 26 7.07 1.53 -8.06
N PRO A 27 6.85 0.32 -8.60
CA PRO A 27 6.35 -0.79 -7.78
C PRO A 27 7.39 -1.35 -6.81
N ALA A 28 8.68 -1.27 -7.16
CA ALA A 28 9.71 -1.79 -6.29
C ALA A 28 9.77 -1.03 -4.98
N ASP A 29 9.69 0.29 -5.05
CA ASP A 29 9.68 1.12 -3.85
C ASP A 29 8.44 0.87 -3.01
N ALA A 30 7.28 0.74 -3.67
CA ALA A 30 6.04 0.47 -2.96
C ALA A 30 6.11 -0.85 -2.20
N ASP A 31 6.61 -1.89 -2.87
CA ASP A 31 6.73 -3.20 -2.28
C ASP A 31 7.70 -3.21 -1.10
N ASN A 32 8.87 -2.60 -1.29
CA ASN A 32 9.88 -2.53 -0.23
C ASN A 32 9.35 -1.77 0.98
N TRP A 33 8.70 -0.64 0.72
CA TRP A 33 8.15 0.14 1.82
C TRP A 33 7.10 -0.65 2.59
N LEU A 34 6.22 -1.34 1.87
CA LEU A 34 5.15 -2.10 2.50
C LEU A 34 5.70 -3.25 3.35
N CYS A 35 6.69 -3.97 2.82
CA CYS A 35 7.30 -5.06 3.57
C CYS A 35 7.92 -4.58 4.88
N SER A 36 8.61 -3.45 4.83
CA SER A 36 9.19 -2.87 6.04
C SER A 36 8.11 -2.40 7.01
N TYR A 37 7.08 -1.78 6.46
CA TYR A 37 6.01 -1.23 7.27
C TYR A 37 5.27 -2.32 8.06
N VAL A 38 4.91 -3.41 7.41
CA VAL A 38 4.19 -4.49 8.09
C VAL A 38 5.08 -5.19 9.11
N ARG A 39 6.37 -5.32 8.80
CA ARG A 39 7.31 -5.96 9.70
C ARG A 39 7.52 -5.14 10.96
N GLU A 40 7.72 -3.83 10.81
CA GLU A 40 8.01 -2.96 11.94
C GLU A 40 6.81 -2.79 12.87
N ASN A 41 5.61 -2.86 12.32
CA ASN A 41 4.39 -2.64 13.10
C ASN A 41 3.67 -3.94 13.47
N GLY A 42 4.16 -5.07 13.00
CA GLY A 42 3.54 -6.36 13.31
C GLY A 42 2.21 -6.56 12.62
N TYR A 43 1.98 -5.90 11.50
CA TYR A 43 0.75 -6.05 10.74
C TYR A 43 0.81 -7.27 9.84
N SER A 44 -0.36 -7.67 9.33
CA SER A 44 -0.45 -8.75 8.37
C SER A 44 -0.41 -8.17 6.96
N ILE A 45 0.40 -8.76 6.08
CA ILE A 45 0.49 -8.30 4.69
C ILE A 45 -0.85 -8.43 3.96
N THR A 46 -1.71 -9.34 4.42
CA THR A 46 -3.01 -9.54 3.80
C THR A 46 -3.97 -8.37 4.01
N ASP A 47 -3.67 -7.50 4.98
CA ASP A 47 -4.48 -6.31 5.22
C ASP A 47 -4.07 -5.14 4.32
N PHE A 48 -3.14 -5.37 3.41
CA PHE A 48 -2.62 -4.31 2.53
C PHE A 48 -2.66 -4.75 1.09
N ASN A 49 -2.70 -3.77 0.20
CA ASN A 49 -2.72 -4.02 -1.22
C ASN A 49 -2.04 -2.87 -1.95
N ILE A 50 -1.40 -3.19 -3.07
CA ILE A 50 -0.77 -2.19 -3.92
C ILE A 50 -1.52 -2.19 -5.25
N VAL A 51 -2.07 -1.05 -5.60
CA VAL A 51 -2.82 -0.92 -6.85
C VAL A 51 -2.14 0.10 -7.75
N ARG A 52 -2.20 -0.16 -9.04
CA ARG A 52 -1.66 0.76 -10.04
C ARG A 52 -2.79 1.67 -10.52
N LYS A 53 -2.48 2.92 -10.56
CA LYS A 53 -3.45 3.91 -11.01
C LYS A 53 -3.17 4.38 -12.43
#